data_a4186c0b0dc1372836beb29dd6fe0588
#
_entry.id   a4186c0b0dc1372836beb29dd6fe0588
#
_cell.length_a   1.000
_cell.length_b   1.000
_cell.length_c   1.000
_cell.angle_alpha   90.00
_cell.angle_beta   90.00
_cell.angle_gamma   90.00
#
_symmetry.space_group_name_H-M   'P 1'
#
loop_
_entity.id
_entity.type
_entity.pdbx_description
1 polymer ?
#
loop_
_entity_poly.entity_id
_entity_poly.type
_entity_poly.pdbx_seq_one_letter_code
_entity_poly.pdbx_strand_id
1 'polypeptide(L)'
;VVLAWRGGNWYQRNQAEQASNIYQALQQAVQSGDTQRVKAASGELTEKFSGTRYAALGALVAAKATKDAGDARTAKAQLQWAVDNGKDEIRDLARLHLVTLLIDEKAYDEALKLLEGGVTPAFSARFIDSRGDVLSAQGKKDEARKAYQSALETLAGQDRQNDGANSQSWQLQSGAVYREIIQQKLDALGVKA
;
A
#
# COMPACT_ATOMS: atom_id res chain seq x y z
N VAL A 1 -4.37 37.19 -13.02
CA VAL A 1 -4.61 36.12 -12.00
C VAL A 1 -5.54 35.02 -12.55
N VAL A 2 -6.70 35.40 -13.14
CA VAL A 2 -7.71 34.43 -13.66
C VAL A 2 -7.16 33.59 -14.84
N LEU A 3 -6.38 34.17 -15.75
CA LEU A 3 -5.80 33.48 -16.90
C LEU A 3 -4.73 32.47 -16.51
N ALA A 4 -3.90 32.79 -15.52
CA ALA A 4 -2.89 31.86 -14.99
C ALA A 4 -3.56 30.68 -14.27
N TRP A 5 -4.65 30.89 -13.54
CA TRP A 5 -5.41 29.86 -12.88
C TRP A 5 -6.12 28.90 -13.88
N ARG A 6 -6.69 29.47 -14.95
CA ARG A 6 -7.34 28.67 -16.02
C ARG A 6 -6.32 27.84 -16.81
N GLY A 7 -5.14 28.40 -17.10
CA GLY A 7 -4.05 27.69 -17.78
C GLY A 7 -3.51 26.53 -16.95
N GLY A 8 -3.28 26.73 -15.65
CA GLY A 8 -2.83 25.68 -14.74
C GLY A 8 -3.82 24.53 -14.62
N ASN A 9 -5.12 24.85 -14.53
CA ASN A 9 -6.17 23.84 -14.43
C ASN A 9 -6.34 23.03 -15.75
N TRP A 10 -6.22 23.68 -16.90
CA TRP A 10 -6.22 23.01 -18.20
C TRP A 10 -5.00 22.07 -18.35
N TYR A 11 -3.82 22.53 -17.94
CA TYR A 11 -2.60 21.72 -17.99
C TYR A 11 -2.72 20.47 -17.12
N GLN A 12 -3.18 20.61 -15.89
CA GLN A 12 -3.38 19.49 -14.97
C GLN A 12 -4.41 18.47 -15.51
N ARG A 13 -5.50 18.94 -16.10
CA ARG A 13 -6.51 18.05 -16.70
C ARG A 13 -5.94 17.27 -17.88
N ASN A 14 -5.21 17.94 -18.78
CA ASN A 14 -4.58 17.29 -19.92
C ASN A 14 -3.53 16.25 -19.48
N GLN A 15 -2.73 16.57 -18.47
CA GLN A 15 -1.78 15.64 -17.85
C GLN A 15 -2.49 14.41 -17.25
N ALA A 16 -3.59 14.61 -16.55
CA ALA A 16 -4.35 13.52 -15.95
C ALA A 16 -5.00 12.61 -17.01
N GLU A 17 -5.52 13.18 -18.10
CA GLU A 17 -6.11 12.44 -19.22
C GLU A 17 -5.08 11.57 -19.93
N GLN A 18 -3.92 12.13 -20.26
CA GLN A 18 -2.83 11.36 -20.89
C GLN A 18 -2.31 10.26 -19.94
N ALA A 19 -2.11 10.57 -18.68
CA ALA A 19 -1.70 9.59 -17.68
C ALA A 19 -2.74 8.46 -17.52
N SER A 20 -4.04 8.77 -17.59
CA SER A 20 -5.11 7.77 -17.53
C SER A 20 -5.02 6.78 -18.69
N ASN A 21 -4.74 7.25 -19.90
CA ASN A 21 -4.61 6.38 -21.09
C ASN A 21 -3.41 5.43 -20.94
N ILE A 22 -2.27 5.92 -20.43
CA ILE A 22 -1.09 5.08 -20.20
C ILE A 22 -1.37 4.09 -19.05
N TYR A 23 -2.10 4.50 -18.02
CA TYR A 23 -2.50 3.61 -16.94
C TYR A 23 -3.41 2.48 -17.43
N GLN A 24 -4.33 2.74 -18.36
CA GLN A 24 -5.14 1.70 -19.01
C GLN A 24 -4.26 0.73 -19.82
N ALA A 25 -3.28 1.25 -20.58
CA ALA A 25 -2.33 0.41 -21.30
C ALA A 25 -1.48 -0.46 -20.32
N LEU A 26 -1.09 0.09 -19.18
CA LEU A 26 -0.44 -0.66 -18.11
C LEU A 26 -1.32 -1.81 -17.60
N GLN A 27 -2.60 -1.56 -17.34
CA GLN A 27 -3.52 -2.60 -16.88
C GLN A 27 -3.70 -3.72 -17.93
N GLN A 28 -3.78 -3.37 -19.21
CA GLN A 28 -3.82 -4.35 -20.31
C GLN A 28 -2.53 -5.20 -20.36
N ALA A 29 -1.37 -4.57 -20.18
CA ALA A 29 -0.09 -5.26 -20.13
C ALA A 29 -0.02 -6.25 -18.96
N VAL A 30 -0.55 -5.87 -17.79
CA VAL A 30 -0.66 -6.77 -16.63
C VAL A 30 -1.56 -7.97 -16.95
N GLN A 31 -2.72 -7.75 -17.55
CA GLN A 31 -3.65 -8.82 -17.91
C GLN A 31 -3.06 -9.79 -18.94
N SER A 32 -2.23 -9.31 -19.86
CA SER A 32 -1.54 -10.15 -20.85
C SER A 32 -0.25 -10.78 -20.32
N GLY A 33 0.18 -10.47 -19.10
CA GLY A 33 1.45 -10.95 -18.53
C GLY A 33 2.70 -10.35 -19.19
N ASP A 34 2.56 -9.26 -19.98
CA ASP A 34 3.67 -8.63 -20.68
C ASP A 34 4.46 -7.71 -19.73
N THR A 35 5.40 -8.31 -19.00
CA THR A 35 6.24 -7.60 -18.01
C THR A 35 7.06 -6.46 -18.64
N GLN A 36 7.45 -6.55 -19.89
CA GLN A 36 8.20 -5.47 -20.55
C GLN A 36 7.31 -4.25 -20.79
N ARG A 37 6.09 -4.47 -21.27
CA ARG A 37 5.11 -3.38 -21.41
C ARG A 37 4.70 -2.80 -20.05
N VAL A 38 4.57 -3.63 -19.02
CA VAL A 38 4.33 -3.17 -17.64
C VAL A 38 5.41 -2.19 -17.21
N LYS A 39 6.69 -2.55 -17.37
CA LYS A 39 7.83 -1.68 -17.03
C LYS A 39 7.85 -0.39 -17.84
N ALA A 40 7.62 -0.49 -19.15
CA ALA A 40 7.61 0.67 -20.05
C ALA A 40 6.50 1.66 -19.68
N ALA A 41 5.26 1.19 -19.53
CA ALA A 41 4.11 2.04 -19.18
C ALA A 41 4.25 2.66 -17.79
N SER A 42 4.72 1.90 -16.79
CA SER A 42 4.98 2.43 -15.46
C SER A 42 6.12 3.47 -15.46
N GLY A 43 7.21 3.21 -16.20
CA GLY A 43 8.30 4.17 -16.38
C GLY A 43 7.80 5.49 -16.98
N GLU A 44 6.99 5.41 -18.04
CA GLU A 44 6.41 6.61 -18.66
C GLU A 44 5.53 7.40 -17.70
N LEU A 45 4.70 6.73 -16.88
CA LEU A 45 3.88 7.38 -15.86
C LEU A 45 4.72 8.10 -14.82
N THR A 46 5.76 7.45 -14.30
CA THR A 46 6.61 8.01 -13.24
C THR A 46 7.53 9.12 -13.72
N GLU A 47 7.97 9.09 -14.97
CA GLU A 47 8.87 10.09 -15.56
C GLU A 47 8.11 11.32 -16.06
N LYS A 48 7.05 11.12 -16.85
CA LYS A 48 6.36 12.22 -17.53
C LYS A 48 5.15 12.75 -16.77
N PHE A 49 4.54 11.94 -15.90
CA PHE A 49 3.28 12.24 -15.22
C PHE A 49 3.36 12.09 -13.70
N SER A 50 4.56 12.28 -13.13
CA SER A 50 4.87 12.08 -11.71
C SER A 50 3.93 12.82 -10.75
N GLY A 51 3.39 13.97 -11.16
CA GLY A 51 2.44 14.77 -10.36
C GLY A 51 1.01 14.24 -10.36
N THR A 52 0.69 13.19 -11.15
CA THR A 52 -0.65 12.63 -11.24
C THR A 52 -0.84 11.45 -10.27
N ARG A 53 -2.09 11.22 -9.85
CA ARG A 53 -2.45 10.00 -9.11
C ARG A 53 -2.11 8.71 -9.87
N TYR A 54 -2.21 8.75 -11.19
CA TYR A 54 -1.97 7.60 -12.05
C TYR A 54 -0.53 7.12 -12.00
N ALA A 55 0.44 8.00 -11.81
CA ALA A 55 1.83 7.61 -11.64
C ALA A 55 2.05 6.74 -10.39
N ALA A 56 1.53 7.17 -9.25
CA ALA A 56 1.65 6.40 -8.00
C ALA A 56 0.86 5.08 -8.04
N LEU A 57 -0.36 5.10 -8.61
CA LEU A 57 -1.14 3.87 -8.84
C LEU A 57 -0.44 2.93 -9.82
N GLY A 58 0.14 3.48 -10.90
CA GLY A 58 0.89 2.72 -11.89
C GLY A 58 2.12 2.05 -11.29
N ALA A 59 2.84 2.74 -10.42
CA ALA A 59 3.98 2.17 -9.70
C ALA A 59 3.55 1.00 -8.80
N LEU A 60 2.42 1.11 -8.07
CA LEU A 60 1.88 0.00 -7.27
C LEU A 60 1.51 -1.22 -8.12
N VAL A 61 0.80 -0.99 -9.24
CA VAL A 61 0.38 -2.05 -10.16
C VAL A 61 1.59 -2.75 -10.78
N ALA A 62 2.58 -1.97 -11.23
CA ALA A 62 3.82 -2.50 -11.80
C ALA A 62 4.66 -3.25 -10.77
N ALA A 63 4.71 -2.77 -9.53
CA ALA A 63 5.41 -3.45 -8.45
C ALA A 63 4.83 -4.85 -8.20
N LYS A 64 3.48 -4.96 -8.14
CA LYS A 64 2.84 -6.27 -8.00
C LYS A 64 3.16 -7.18 -9.18
N ALA A 65 2.96 -6.72 -10.41
CA ALA A 65 3.18 -7.52 -11.61
C ALA A 65 4.65 -7.98 -11.77
N THR A 66 5.61 -7.10 -11.45
CA THR A 66 7.04 -7.45 -11.52
C THR A 66 7.46 -8.39 -10.40
N LYS A 67 6.90 -8.24 -9.17
CA LYS A 67 7.10 -9.19 -8.07
C LYS A 67 6.58 -10.58 -8.46
N ASP A 68 5.36 -10.65 -8.99
CA ASP A 68 4.73 -11.92 -9.41
C ASP A 68 5.52 -12.60 -10.54
N ALA A 69 6.21 -11.81 -11.37
CA ALA A 69 7.13 -12.30 -12.41
C ALA A 69 8.55 -12.63 -11.89
N GLY A 70 8.80 -12.54 -10.59
CA GLY A 70 10.10 -12.83 -9.97
C GLY A 70 11.12 -11.69 -10.02
N ASP A 71 10.75 -10.50 -10.51
CA ASP A 71 11.62 -9.32 -10.53
C ASP A 71 11.42 -8.46 -9.26
N ALA A 72 11.88 -8.97 -8.14
CA ALA A 72 11.80 -8.28 -6.85
C ALA A 72 12.53 -6.93 -6.85
N ARG A 73 13.62 -6.80 -7.62
CA ARG A 73 14.38 -5.54 -7.72
C ARG A 73 13.56 -4.41 -8.31
N THR A 74 12.90 -4.68 -9.45
CA THR A 74 12.02 -3.68 -10.08
C THR A 74 10.82 -3.39 -9.19
N ALA A 75 10.22 -4.42 -8.57
CA ALA A 75 9.11 -4.24 -7.64
C ALA A 75 9.48 -3.30 -6.47
N LYS A 76 10.64 -3.52 -5.85
CA LYS A 76 11.15 -2.66 -4.77
C LYS A 76 11.35 -1.22 -5.22
N ALA A 77 11.94 -1.00 -6.38
CA ALA A 77 12.15 0.34 -6.94
C ALA A 77 10.83 1.07 -7.20
N GLN A 78 9.83 0.39 -7.76
CA GLN A 78 8.50 0.94 -8.01
C GLN A 78 7.76 1.29 -6.70
N LEU A 79 7.85 0.42 -5.69
CA LEU A 79 7.27 0.70 -4.38
C LEU A 79 7.95 1.88 -3.69
N GLN A 80 9.28 1.93 -3.73
CA GLN A 80 10.02 3.07 -3.16
C GLN A 80 9.61 4.37 -3.84
N TRP A 81 9.52 4.38 -5.17
CA TRP A 81 9.03 5.54 -5.90
C TRP A 81 7.63 5.97 -5.45
N ALA A 82 6.71 5.01 -5.25
CA ALA A 82 5.35 5.29 -4.78
C ALA A 82 5.31 5.77 -3.33
N VAL A 83 6.23 5.33 -2.48
CA VAL A 83 6.42 5.87 -1.11
C VAL A 83 6.85 7.33 -1.15
N ASP A 84 7.80 7.66 -2.02
CA ASP A 84 8.41 8.99 -2.09
C ASP A 84 7.49 10.02 -2.76
N ASN A 85 6.70 9.61 -3.75
CA ASN A 85 5.90 10.49 -4.60
C ASN A 85 4.37 10.34 -4.41
N GLY A 86 3.91 9.23 -3.85
CA GLY A 86 2.50 9.00 -3.54
C GLY A 86 2.01 9.88 -2.40
N LYS A 87 0.69 10.05 -2.34
CA LYS A 87 0.03 10.82 -1.28
C LYS A 87 -0.98 9.95 -0.55
N ASP A 88 -1.24 10.32 0.69
CA ASP A 88 -2.29 9.74 1.51
C ASP A 88 -2.30 8.19 1.46
N GLU A 89 -3.42 7.60 1.18
CA GLU A 89 -3.63 6.14 1.16
C GLU A 89 -2.76 5.39 0.15
N ILE A 90 -2.43 6.01 -0.99
CA ILE A 90 -1.57 5.39 -2.01
C ILE A 90 -0.15 5.23 -1.46
N ARG A 91 0.36 6.26 -0.78
CA ARG A 91 1.66 6.20 -0.11
C ARG A 91 1.67 5.16 1.01
N ASP A 92 0.61 5.13 1.82
CA ASP A 92 0.52 4.18 2.92
C ASP A 92 0.44 2.73 2.43
N LEU A 93 -0.32 2.49 1.35
CA LEU A 93 -0.36 1.18 0.70
C LEU A 93 1.01 0.77 0.13
N ALA A 94 1.73 1.71 -0.50
CA ALA A 94 3.08 1.46 -1.00
C ALA A 94 4.06 1.09 0.13
N ARG A 95 3.98 1.79 1.27
CA ARG A 95 4.78 1.48 2.48
C ARG A 95 4.52 0.07 2.96
N LEU A 96 3.26 -0.36 3.07
CA LEU A 96 2.91 -1.72 3.51
C LEU A 96 3.43 -2.80 2.56
N HIS A 97 3.31 -2.58 1.25
CA HIS A 97 3.86 -3.53 0.28
C HIS A 97 5.39 -3.58 0.32
N LEU A 98 6.05 -2.44 0.51
CA LEU A 98 7.51 -2.39 0.64
C LEU A 98 7.98 -3.07 1.93
N VAL A 99 7.25 -2.90 3.04
CA VAL A 99 7.52 -3.64 4.30
C VAL A 99 7.48 -5.14 4.07
N THR A 100 6.49 -5.66 3.34
CA THR A 100 6.40 -7.09 3.02
C THR A 100 7.63 -7.58 2.26
N LEU A 101 8.10 -6.83 1.24
CA LEU A 101 9.32 -7.17 0.51
C LEU A 101 10.56 -7.15 1.41
N LEU A 102 10.66 -6.17 2.30
CA LEU A 102 11.78 -6.05 3.22
C LEU A 102 11.80 -7.17 4.27
N ILE A 103 10.65 -7.68 4.68
CA ILE A 103 10.57 -8.89 5.52
C ILE A 103 11.14 -10.10 4.78
N ASP A 104 10.77 -10.29 3.51
CA ASP A 104 11.28 -11.37 2.66
C ASP A 104 12.81 -11.29 2.50
N GLU A 105 13.35 -10.05 2.41
CA GLU A 105 14.80 -9.75 2.35
C GLU A 105 15.49 -9.80 3.72
N LYS A 106 14.76 -9.99 4.82
CA LYS A 106 15.24 -9.89 6.21
C LYS A 106 15.81 -8.51 6.59
N ALA A 107 15.42 -7.47 5.87
CA ALA A 107 15.80 -6.07 6.11
C ALA A 107 14.84 -5.43 7.15
N TYR A 108 14.80 -6.01 8.34
CA TYR A 108 13.79 -5.71 9.36
C TYR A 108 13.86 -4.27 9.89
N ASP A 109 15.06 -3.71 10.03
CA ASP A 109 15.22 -2.34 10.54
C ASP A 109 14.69 -1.31 9.53
N GLU A 110 14.91 -1.53 8.23
CA GLU A 110 14.32 -0.73 7.17
C GLU A 110 12.80 -0.85 7.15
N ALA A 111 12.27 -2.07 7.34
CA ALA A 111 10.83 -2.33 7.41
C ALA A 111 10.19 -1.59 8.59
N LEU A 112 10.79 -1.65 9.78
CA LEU A 112 10.30 -0.93 10.95
C LEU A 112 10.30 0.59 10.74
N LYS A 113 11.36 1.13 10.13
CA LYS A 113 11.47 2.55 9.82
C LYS A 113 10.36 3.04 8.87
N LEU A 114 9.97 2.23 7.89
CA LEU A 114 8.84 2.54 7.00
C LEU A 114 7.49 2.59 7.74
N LEU A 115 7.36 1.91 8.86
CA LEU A 115 6.16 1.90 9.68
C LEU A 115 6.12 3.05 10.71
N GLU A 116 7.17 3.87 10.77
CA GLU A 116 7.21 5.07 11.61
C GLU A 116 6.52 6.27 10.94
N GLY A 117 6.11 7.24 11.76
CA GLY A 117 5.51 8.48 11.30
C GLY A 117 4.01 8.41 11.04
N GLY A 118 3.49 9.47 10.42
CA GLY A 118 2.06 9.61 10.16
C GLY A 118 1.53 8.59 9.16
N VAL A 119 0.32 8.12 9.42
CA VAL A 119 -0.45 7.21 8.57
C VAL A 119 -1.89 7.70 8.50
N THR A 120 -2.57 7.49 7.38
CA THR A 120 -4.00 7.82 7.27
C THR A 120 -4.81 6.93 8.21
N PRO A 121 -5.88 7.44 8.83
CA PRO A 121 -6.65 6.69 9.83
C PRO A 121 -7.10 5.31 9.35
N ALA A 122 -7.49 5.19 8.08
CA ALA A 122 -7.93 3.92 7.48
C ALA A 122 -6.84 2.83 7.47
N PHE A 123 -5.56 3.20 7.52
CA PHE A 123 -4.43 2.27 7.48
C PHE A 123 -3.79 2.03 8.85
N SER A 124 -4.21 2.72 9.91
CA SER A 124 -3.58 2.65 11.23
C SER A 124 -3.44 1.21 11.74
N ALA A 125 -4.53 0.44 11.74
CA ALA A 125 -4.52 -0.95 12.20
C ALA A 125 -3.59 -1.84 11.36
N ARG A 126 -3.53 -1.61 10.03
CA ARG A 126 -2.65 -2.37 9.13
C ARG A 126 -1.18 -2.09 9.37
N PHE A 127 -0.83 -0.85 9.72
CA PHE A 127 0.55 -0.48 10.07
C PHE A 127 0.99 -1.15 11.38
N ILE A 128 0.10 -1.20 12.38
CA ILE A 128 0.36 -1.87 13.65
C ILE A 128 0.49 -3.39 13.45
N ASP A 129 -0.40 -4.00 12.66
CA ASP A 129 -0.32 -5.41 12.28
C ASP A 129 0.99 -5.73 11.56
N SER A 130 1.37 -4.94 10.54
CA SER A 130 2.62 -5.12 9.80
C SER A 130 3.85 -4.97 10.70
N ARG A 131 3.80 -4.12 11.74
CA ARG A 131 4.85 -4.07 12.76
C ARG A 131 4.95 -5.39 13.53
N GLY A 132 3.80 -5.98 13.85
CA GLY A 132 3.74 -7.33 14.43
C GLY A 132 4.40 -8.37 13.53
N ASP A 133 4.15 -8.32 12.21
CA ASP A 133 4.76 -9.22 11.22
C ASP A 133 6.29 -9.09 11.21
N VAL A 134 6.83 -7.86 11.19
CA VAL A 134 8.28 -7.64 11.25
C VAL A 134 8.88 -8.18 12.55
N LEU A 135 8.27 -7.89 13.70
CA LEU A 135 8.73 -8.35 15.00
C LEU A 135 8.68 -9.88 15.12
N SER A 136 7.63 -10.49 14.59
CA SER A 136 7.49 -11.95 14.51
C SER A 136 8.61 -12.56 13.66
N ALA A 137 8.91 -11.99 12.50
CA ALA A 137 10.00 -12.42 11.64
C ALA A 137 11.39 -12.26 12.28
N GLN A 138 11.56 -11.29 13.18
CA GLN A 138 12.75 -11.13 14.04
C GLN A 138 12.81 -12.15 15.19
N GLY A 139 11.76 -12.95 15.42
CA GLY A 139 11.65 -13.84 16.57
C GLY A 139 11.25 -13.16 17.88
N LYS A 140 10.89 -11.87 17.87
CA LYS A 140 10.47 -11.07 19.02
C LYS A 140 9.00 -11.31 19.34
N LYS A 141 8.66 -12.54 19.76
CA LYS A 141 7.28 -13.03 19.91
C LYS A 141 6.43 -12.19 20.83
N ASP A 142 6.96 -11.72 21.97
CA ASP A 142 6.18 -10.95 22.95
C ASP A 142 5.88 -9.53 22.45
N GLU A 143 6.79 -8.92 21.72
CA GLU A 143 6.57 -7.64 21.07
C GLU A 143 5.58 -7.75 19.91
N ALA A 144 5.70 -8.82 19.10
CA ALA A 144 4.75 -9.12 18.01
C ALA A 144 3.33 -9.31 18.56
N ARG A 145 3.19 -10.05 19.66
CA ARG A 145 1.90 -10.27 20.33
C ARG A 145 1.24 -8.93 20.72
N LYS A 146 1.99 -8.05 21.37
CA LYS A 146 1.49 -6.72 21.74
C LYS A 146 1.04 -5.92 20.54
N ALA A 147 1.82 -5.97 19.43
CA ALA A 147 1.47 -5.28 18.20
C ALA A 147 0.16 -5.82 17.61
N TYR A 148 -0.02 -7.13 17.49
CA TYR A 148 -1.26 -7.71 16.96
C TYR A 148 -2.48 -7.40 17.85
N GLN A 149 -2.32 -7.44 19.17
CA GLN A 149 -3.39 -7.05 20.10
C GLN A 149 -3.79 -5.59 19.88
N SER A 150 -2.82 -4.69 19.78
CA SER A 150 -3.07 -3.27 19.50
C SER A 150 -3.74 -3.04 18.15
N ALA A 151 -3.40 -3.83 17.12
CA ALA A 151 -4.06 -3.78 15.81
C ALA A 151 -5.55 -4.16 15.92
N LEU A 152 -5.88 -5.21 16.68
CA LEU A 152 -7.27 -5.62 16.93
C LEU A 152 -8.07 -4.55 17.70
N GLU A 153 -7.47 -3.92 18.70
CA GLU A 153 -8.08 -2.83 19.45
C GLU A 153 -8.37 -1.62 18.56
N THR A 154 -7.41 -1.28 17.69
CA THR A 154 -7.54 -0.19 16.71
C THR A 154 -8.67 -0.46 15.72
N LEU A 155 -8.78 -1.69 15.19
CA LEU A 155 -9.88 -2.10 14.31
C LEU A 155 -11.24 -2.00 15.02
N ALA A 156 -11.32 -2.47 16.25
CA ALA A 156 -12.56 -2.37 17.04
C ALA A 156 -12.97 -0.91 17.31
N GLY A 157 -12.01 0.00 17.43
CA GLY A 157 -12.25 1.44 17.52
C GLY A 157 -12.78 2.04 16.22
N GLN A 158 -12.20 1.65 15.09
CA GLN A 158 -12.60 2.10 13.76
C GLN A 158 -14.02 1.63 13.41
N ASP A 159 -14.37 0.39 13.73
CA ASP A 159 -15.71 -0.15 13.50
C ASP A 159 -16.78 0.63 14.26
N ARG A 160 -16.53 0.94 15.54
CA ARG A 160 -17.46 1.75 16.36
C ARG A 160 -17.68 3.17 15.82
N GLN A 161 -16.65 3.77 15.18
CA GLN A 161 -16.79 5.07 14.54
C GLN A 161 -17.60 5.00 13.24
N ASN A 162 -17.50 3.87 12.53
CA ASN A 162 -18.19 3.65 11.26
C ASN A 162 -19.64 3.18 11.43
N ASP A 163 -20.02 2.56 12.54
CA ASP A 163 -21.39 2.11 12.84
C ASP A 163 -22.41 3.26 12.88
N GLY A 164 -21.95 4.49 13.10
CA GLY A 164 -22.78 5.71 13.01
C GLY A 164 -22.97 6.28 11.60
N ALA A 165 -22.18 5.86 10.63
CA ALA A 165 -22.18 6.35 9.25
C ALA A 165 -22.53 5.20 8.31
N ASN A 166 -23.84 5.00 8.01
CA ASN A 166 -24.39 4.18 6.91
C ASN A 166 -23.40 3.19 6.24
N SER A 167 -22.76 2.34 7.07
CA SER A 167 -21.68 1.44 6.66
C SER A 167 -22.25 0.34 5.77
N GLN A 168 -21.77 0.30 4.55
CA GLN A 168 -22.15 -0.72 3.59
C GLN A 168 -21.71 -2.10 4.13
N SER A 169 -22.56 -3.09 4.03
CA SER A 169 -22.36 -4.45 4.57
C SER A 169 -21.02 -5.10 4.20
N TRP A 170 -20.43 -4.76 3.05
CA TRP A 170 -19.13 -5.25 2.60
C TRP A 170 -17.95 -4.72 3.44
N GLN A 171 -18.05 -3.51 4.01
CA GLN A 171 -17.00 -2.95 4.89
C GLN A 171 -16.95 -3.69 6.22
N LEU A 172 -18.11 -4.02 6.79
CA LEU A 172 -18.20 -4.81 8.02
C LEU A 172 -17.67 -6.23 7.80
N GLN A 173 -17.96 -6.83 6.65
CA GLN A 173 -17.49 -8.18 6.33
C GLN A 173 -15.97 -8.21 6.10
N SER A 174 -15.41 -7.23 5.42
CA SER A 174 -13.95 -7.14 5.23
C SER A 174 -13.19 -6.90 6.53
N GLY A 175 -13.75 -6.10 7.44
CA GLY A 175 -13.20 -5.89 8.78
C GLY A 175 -13.20 -7.15 9.63
N ALA A 176 -14.28 -7.96 9.57
CA ALA A 176 -14.37 -9.22 10.29
C ALA A 176 -13.34 -10.25 9.82
N VAL A 177 -13.18 -10.41 8.50
CA VAL A 177 -12.16 -11.30 7.91
C VAL A 177 -10.75 -10.86 8.31
N TYR A 178 -10.48 -9.57 8.30
CA TYR A 178 -9.16 -9.06 8.67
C TYR A 178 -8.85 -9.27 10.16
N ARG A 179 -9.82 -9.12 11.05
CA ARG A 179 -9.66 -9.49 12.48
C ARG A 179 -9.31 -10.96 12.67
N GLU A 180 -9.97 -11.85 11.93
CA GLU A 180 -9.68 -13.27 11.98
C GLU A 180 -8.23 -13.57 11.55
N ILE A 181 -7.73 -12.92 10.50
CA ILE A 181 -6.34 -13.06 10.06
C ILE A 181 -5.36 -12.65 11.18
N ILE A 182 -5.60 -11.50 11.85
CA ILE A 182 -4.74 -11.06 12.96
C ILE A 182 -4.82 -12.04 14.14
N GLN A 183 -6.00 -12.57 14.44
CA GLN A 183 -6.17 -13.57 15.50
C GLN A 183 -5.38 -14.85 15.18
N GLN A 184 -5.42 -15.34 13.95
CA GLN A 184 -4.61 -16.48 13.51
C GLN A 184 -3.11 -16.24 13.67
N LYS A 185 -2.63 -15.01 13.39
CA LYS A 185 -1.22 -14.63 13.64
C LYS A 185 -0.87 -14.68 15.13
N LEU A 186 -1.76 -14.21 16.01
CA LEU A 186 -1.60 -14.31 17.46
C LEU A 186 -1.50 -15.74 17.93
N ASP A 187 -2.40 -16.61 17.47
CA ASP A 187 -2.44 -18.02 17.83
C ASP A 187 -1.16 -18.76 17.35
N ALA A 188 -0.65 -18.40 16.17
CA ALA A 188 0.58 -18.95 15.62
C ALA A 188 1.84 -18.59 16.45
N LEU A 189 1.80 -17.53 17.25
CA LEU A 189 2.90 -17.21 18.19
C LEU A 189 2.97 -18.14 19.40
N GLY A 190 2.06 -19.12 19.51
CA GLY A 190 2.04 -20.09 20.60
C GLY A 190 1.38 -19.56 21.87
N VAL A 191 0.46 -18.63 21.76
CA VAL A 191 -0.37 -18.16 22.86
C VAL A 191 -1.52 -19.16 23.05
N LYS A 192 -1.36 -20.06 24.02
CA LYS A 192 -2.54 -20.62 24.67
C LYS A 192 -3.18 -19.51 25.49
N ALA A 193 -4.43 -19.16 25.19
CA ALA A 193 -5.25 -18.28 25.99
C ALA A 193 -5.31 -18.73 27.44
#